data_47a5a3ae67ff3d65d321055553a73840
#
_entry.id   47a5a3ae67ff3d65d321055553a73840
#
_cell.length_a   1.000
_cell.length_b   1.000
_cell.length_c   1.000
_cell.angle_alpha   90.00
_cell.angle_beta   90.00
_cell.angle_gamma   90.00
#
_symmetry.space_group_name_H-M   'P 1'
#
loop_
_entity.id
_entity.type
_entity.pdbx_description
1 polymer ?
#
loop_
_entity_poly.entity_id
_entity_poly.type
_entity_poly.pdbx_seq_one_letter_code
_entity_poly.pdbx_strand_id
1 'polypeptide(L)'
;MSDDWSYVRLKDYCTKIGSGSTPRGGANVYLDSGNVCLIRSQNIYNDGFSENGLVFISDSDAEKLNNVEIELNDVLINITGDSVARVCLAPKEKLPARVNQHVAIIRTVKNELDPKFVRYFLTDRNTQNHLLTLAGTGATRNALTKGMLEEFLVPKPDILIQKKISKILSDLDEKIHLNNQINQTLESIAQTIFKSWFIDFEPVRAKIIAKQEGKDTELAAMCAISGKSEVELQQMAEDDLAELRATASLFPDELVESELGEVPKGWSITKVDDILNRMKIKKRFKKNDVNEFGRTFVLEQGSNVILGFHNEEGSIPASKEEPAFIFGDHTCITKLMLSNFDVSENVIAVTGKERNSYWTYYAIKDLQKFQEYRRHWMELTSKQVVIADINLTDYFAKKVKILHEDIEYSLRENLVLMNLRNTLLPKLLSG
;
A
#
# COMPACT_ATOMS: atom_id res chain seq x y z
N MET A 1 34.18 -21.37 -6.54
CA MET A 1 34.56 -22.11 -5.33
C MET A 1 33.37 -21.97 -4.41
N SER A 2 32.63 -23.04 -4.16
CA SER A 2 31.61 -23.04 -3.10
C SER A 2 32.38 -23.03 -1.78
N ASP A 3 32.43 -21.89 -1.10
CA ASP A 3 32.88 -21.87 0.29
C ASP A 3 31.80 -22.64 1.08
N ASP A 4 32.15 -23.85 1.54
CA ASP A 4 31.28 -24.62 2.44
C ASP A 4 31.15 -23.86 3.75
N TRP A 5 30.11 -23.04 3.86
CA TRP A 5 29.84 -22.27 5.07
C TRP A 5 29.52 -23.21 6.25
N SER A 6 30.11 -22.95 7.40
CA SER A 6 29.73 -23.65 8.61
C SER A 6 28.30 -23.29 9.03
N TYR A 7 27.53 -24.30 9.43
CA TYR A 7 26.22 -24.08 10.03
C TYR A 7 26.32 -24.09 11.54
N VAL A 8 25.69 -23.13 12.17
CA VAL A 8 25.70 -22.94 13.62
C VAL A 8 24.28 -22.88 14.17
N ARG A 9 24.09 -23.26 15.42
CA ARG A 9 22.79 -23.15 16.09
C ARG A 9 22.53 -21.70 16.49
N LEU A 10 21.31 -21.23 16.29
CA LEU A 10 20.92 -19.86 16.64
C LEU A 10 21.25 -19.52 18.09
N LYS A 11 21.02 -20.45 19.05
CA LYS A 11 21.27 -20.21 20.46
C LYS A 11 22.71 -19.82 20.77
N ASP A 12 23.68 -20.33 20.01
CA ASP A 12 25.11 -20.10 20.26
C ASP A 12 25.55 -18.67 19.85
N TYR A 13 24.71 -17.98 19.03
CA TYR A 13 24.99 -16.64 18.50
C TYR A 13 23.84 -15.65 18.72
N CYS A 14 22.96 -15.92 19.67
CA CYS A 14 21.89 -15.02 20.07
C CYS A 14 21.95 -14.71 21.57
N THR A 15 21.72 -13.45 21.91
CA THR A 15 21.58 -13.02 23.33
C THR A 15 20.16 -13.22 23.83
N LYS A 16 19.19 -13.36 22.92
CA LYS A 16 17.79 -13.61 23.26
C LYS A 16 17.10 -14.44 22.17
N ILE A 17 16.44 -15.52 22.58
CA ILE A 17 15.45 -16.24 21.77
C ILE A 17 14.27 -16.53 22.70
N GLY A 18 13.09 -15.99 22.36
CA GLY A 18 11.93 -16.22 23.20
C GLY A 18 10.67 -15.52 22.73
N SER A 19 9.53 -16.14 23.03
CA SER A 19 8.23 -15.59 22.73
C SER A 19 7.91 -14.38 23.60
N GLY A 20 7.01 -13.53 23.06
CA GLY A 20 6.44 -12.43 23.77
C GLY A 20 5.40 -12.84 24.81
N SER A 21 4.72 -11.85 25.34
CA SER A 21 3.67 -12.02 26.35
C SER A 21 2.52 -11.06 26.08
N THR A 22 1.30 -11.50 26.38
CA THR A 22 0.11 -10.64 26.28
C THR A 22 -0.14 -9.93 27.60
N PRO A 23 -0.47 -8.62 27.60
CA PRO A 23 -0.83 -7.93 28.80
C PRO A 23 -2.07 -8.56 29.47
N ARG A 24 -2.19 -8.44 30.77
CA ARG A 24 -3.37 -8.91 31.51
C ARG A 24 -4.61 -8.17 31.04
N GLY A 25 -5.66 -8.90 30.69
CA GLY A 25 -6.89 -8.35 30.09
C GLY A 25 -6.96 -8.54 28.57
N GLY A 26 -5.89 -8.98 27.92
CA GLY A 26 -5.87 -9.31 26.50
C GLY A 26 -6.29 -8.11 25.63
N ALA A 27 -7.19 -8.31 24.69
CA ALA A 27 -7.66 -7.27 23.75
C ALA A 27 -8.37 -6.08 24.45
N ASN A 28 -8.89 -6.27 25.66
CA ASN A 28 -9.63 -5.22 26.37
C ASN A 28 -8.75 -4.07 26.88
N VAL A 29 -7.42 -4.28 26.92
CA VAL A 29 -6.46 -3.25 27.35
C VAL A 29 -5.67 -2.66 26.18
N TYR A 30 -6.05 -3.01 24.94
CA TYR A 30 -5.42 -2.44 23.75
C TYR A 30 -5.96 -1.03 23.50
N LEU A 31 -5.06 -0.15 23.10
CA LEU A 31 -5.33 1.25 22.79
C LEU A 31 -5.12 1.48 21.30
N ASP A 32 -5.86 2.42 20.72
CA ASP A 32 -5.69 2.83 19.33
C ASP A 32 -4.47 3.73 19.14
N SER A 33 -3.98 4.35 20.22
CA SER A 33 -2.77 5.19 20.23
C SER A 33 -2.07 5.12 21.57
N GLY A 34 -0.77 5.40 21.61
CA GLY A 34 0.03 5.37 22.85
C GLY A 34 1.53 5.46 22.57
N ASN A 35 2.33 5.43 23.65
CA ASN A 35 3.80 5.52 23.56
C ASN A 35 4.45 4.18 23.21
N VAL A 36 3.83 3.05 23.54
CA VAL A 36 4.42 1.71 23.40
C VAL A 36 3.55 0.84 22.51
N CYS A 37 4.09 0.41 21.38
CA CYS A 37 3.41 -0.50 20.45
C CYS A 37 3.38 -1.93 21.01
N LEU A 38 2.27 -2.66 20.74
CA LEU A 38 2.22 -4.11 20.90
C LEU A 38 2.17 -4.77 19.52
N ILE A 39 3.29 -5.35 19.12
CA ILE A 39 3.42 -6.06 17.84
C ILE A 39 2.83 -7.47 17.98
N ARG A 40 1.94 -7.80 17.06
CA ARG A 40 1.24 -9.09 17.02
C ARG A 40 1.55 -9.81 15.71
N SER A 41 1.22 -11.10 15.64
CA SER A 41 1.48 -11.92 14.45
C SER A 41 0.91 -11.35 13.14
N GLN A 42 -0.19 -10.62 13.22
CA GLN A 42 -0.80 -9.95 12.06
C GLN A 42 0.02 -8.78 11.50
N ASN A 43 1.00 -8.29 12.24
CA ASN A 43 1.87 -7.20 11.82
C ASN A 43 3.16 -7.70 11.14
N ILE A 44 3.43 -9.01 11.14
CA ILE A 44 4.68 -9.61 10.64
C ILE A 44 4.44 -10.31 9.32
N TYR A 45 5.22 -9.92 8.30
CA TYR A 45 5.22 -10.51 6.95
C TYR A 45 6.66 -10.70 6.46
N ASN A 46 6.86 -11.61 5.51
CA ASN A 46 8.21 -11.87 4.95
C ASN A 46 8.74 -10.72 4.09
N ASP A 47 7.87 -9.87 3.58
CA ASP A 47 8.19 -8.65 2.85
C ASP A 47 8.34 -7.42 3.75
N GLY A 48 8.04 -7.54 5.07
CA GLY A 48 8.25 -6.47 6.04
C GLY A 48 7.23 -6.42 7.15
N PHE A 49 7.12 -5.25 7.77
CA PHE A 49 6.19 -4.96 8.86
C PHE A 49 4.93 -4.27 8.33
N SER A 50 3.77 -4.67 8.83
CA SER A 50 2.48 -4.04 8.51
C SER A 50 1.91 -3.32 9.74
N GLU A 51 1.54 -2.05 9.55
CA GLU A 51 0.86 -1.26 10.58
C GLU A 51 -0.63 -1.59 10.72
N ASN A 52 -1.17 -2.41 9.83
CA ASN A 52 -2.58 -2.73 9.81
C ASN A 52 -3.01 -3.42 11.11
N GLY A 53 -3.95 -2.80 11.82
CA GLY A 53 -4.38 -3.29 13.13
C GLY A 53 -3.29 -3.25 14.22
N LEU A 54 -2.25 -2.42 14.07
CA LEU A 54 -1.30 -2.17 15.14
C LEU A 54 -2.05 -1.58 16.34
N VAL A 55 -1.69 -2.03 17.53
CA VAL A 55 -2.28 -1.55 18.78
C VAL A 55 -1.19 -1.07 19.72
N PHE A 56 -1.61 -0.32 20.72
CA PHE A 56 -0.74 0.21 21.75
C PHE A 56 -1.15 -0.34 23.12
N ILE A 57 -0.26 -0.19 24.11
CA ILE A 57 -0.49 -0.56 25.51
C ILE A 57 -0.10 0.59 26.40
N SER A 58 -0.67 0.63 27.61
CA SER A 58 -0.30 1.63 28.61
C SER A 58 1.16 1.46 29.06
N ASP A 59 1.80 2.54 29.50
CA ASP A 59 3.16 2.50 30.04
C ASP A 59 3.27 1.52 31.22
N SER A 60 2.24 1.43 32.05
CA SER A 60 2.20 0.49 33.19
C SER A 60 2.13 -0.98 32.76
N ASP A 61 1.47 -1.30 31.65
CA ASP A 61 1.46 -2.66 31.10
C ASP A 61 2.74 -2.96 30.35
N ALA A 62 3.32 -1.96 29.69
CA ALA A 62 4.62 -2.08 29.05
C ALA A 62 5.76 -2.36 30.04
N GLU A 63 5.73 -1.76 31.25
CA GLU A 63 6.69 -2.05 32.34
C GLU A 63 6.63 -3.51 32.79
N LYS A 64 5.41 -4.09 32.90
CA LYS A 64 5.24 -5.51 33.25
C LYS A 64 5.73 -6.46 32.17
N LEU A 65 5.90 -5.95 30.95
CA LEU A 65 6.35 -6.67 29.75
C LEU A 65 7.79 -6.32 29.34
N ASN A 66 8.61 -5.79 30.25
CA ASN A 66 10.01 -5.44 29.95
C ASN A 66 10.85 -6.63 29.48
N ASN A 67 10.52 -7.83 29.94
CA ASN A 67 11.20 -9.06 29.53
C ASN A 67 10.98 -9.40 28.04
N VAL A 68 10.01 -8.75 27.36
CA VAL A 68 9.69 -8.94 25.93
C VAL A 68 9.79 -7.64 25.16
N GLU A 69 10.59 -6.71 25.66
CA GLU A 69 10.96 -5.49 24.95
C GLU A 69 11.74 -5.80 23.67
N ILE A 70 11.35 -5.11 22.61
CA ILE A 70 12.00 -5.17 21.30
C ILE A 70 13.13 -4.14 21.26
N GLU A 71 14.29 -4.57 20.76
CA GLU A 71 15.41 -3.68 20.44
C GLU A 71 15.57 -3.50 18.92
N LEU A 72 16.26 -2.44 18.54
CA LEU A 72 16.63 -2.21 17.15
C LEU A 72 17.42 -3.40 16.60
N ASN A 73 17.05 -3.85 15.41
CA ASN A 73 17.59 -5.02 14.72
C ASN A 73 17.19 -6.38 15.30
N ASP A 74 16.26 -6.47 16.24
CA ASP A 74 15.67 -7.76 16.58
C ASP A 74 14.98 -8.37 15.34
N VAL A 75 15.17 -9.66 15.13
CA VAL A 75 14.41 -10.44 14.16
C VAL A 75 13.17 -10.96 14.85
N LEU A 76 12.00 -10.64 14.30
CA LEU A 76 10.70 -11.05 14.81
C LEU A 76 10.15 -12.18 13.95
N ILE A 77 9.75 -13.29 14.57
CA ILE A 77 9.20 -14.46 13.89
C ILE A 77 7.87 -14.89 14.51
N ASN A 78 6.87 -15.13 13.66
CA ASN A 78 5.60 -15.72 14.08
C ASN A 78 5.80 -17.20 14.43
N ILE A 79 5.37 -17.59 15.63
CA ILE A 79 5.60 -18.94 16.14
C ILE A 79 4.35 -19.79 16.24
N THR A 80 3.15 -19.26 15.98
CA THR A 80 1.89 -20.02 16.06
C THR A 80 0.87 -19.56 15.01
N GLY A 81 -0.08 -20.47 14.69
CA GLY A 81 -1.22 -20.19 13.82
C GLY A 81 -0.88 -20.22 12.33
N ASP A 82 -1.80 -19.72 11.49
CA ASP A 82 -1.69 -19.74 10.03
C ASP A 82 -0.54 -18.87 9.48
N SER A 83 -0.06 -17.94 10.31
CA SER A 83 1.05 -17.05 9.97
C SER A 83 2.41 -17.52 10.50
N VAL A 84 2.49 -18.76 11.02
CA VAL A 84 3.74 -19.33 11.55
C VAL A 84 4.86 -19.24 10.52
N ALA A 85 6.08 -19.00 10.99
CA ALA A 85 7.30 -18.78 10.21
C ALA A 85 7.38 -17.47 9.42
N ARG A 86 6.39 -16.56 9.47
CA ARG A 86 6.59 -15.20 8.92
C ARG A 86 7.63 -14.45 9.74
N VAL A 87 8.51 -13.71 9.05
CA VAL A 87 9.68 -13.06 9.66
C VAL A 87 9.84 -11.63 9.14
N CYS A 88 10.10 -10.69 10.06
CA CYS A 88 10.56 -9.34 9.69
C CYS A 88 11.62 -8.84 10.68
N LEU A 89 12.26 -7.71 10.38
CA LEU A 89 13.03 -6.96 11.37
C LEU A 89 12.11 -6.07 12.21
N ALA A 90 12.55 -5.78 13.42
CA ALA A 90 11.89 -4.80 14.28
C ALA A 90 11.80 -3.43 13.59
N PRO A 91 10.60 -2.85 13.45
CA PRO A 91 10.42 -1.55 12.81
C PRO A 91 10.95 -0.44 13.70
N LYS A 92 12.00 0.25 13.26
CA LYS A 92 12.68 1.31 14.02
C LYS A 92 11.72 2.41 14.49
N GLU A 93 10.81 2.81 13.62
CA GLU A 93 9.87 3.92 13.83
C GLU A 93 8.74 3.58 14.82
N LYS A 94 8.64 2.31 15.22
CA LYS A 94 7.63 1.80 16.18
C LYS A 94 8.20 1.42 17.52
N LEU A 95 9.45 1.73 17.75
CA LEU A 95 10.06 1.56 19.09
C LEU A 95 9.76 2.79 19.96
N PRO A 96 9.51 2.59 21.26
CA PRO A 96 9.56 1.34 22.01
C PRO A 96 8.36 0.43 21.74
N ALA A 97 8.60 -0.89 21.73
CA ALA A 97 7.56 -1.86 21.45
C ALA A 97 7.71 -3.15 22.28
N ARG A 98 6.64 -3.93 22.35
CA ARG A 98 6.59 -5.27 22.94
C ARG A 98 5.99 -6.26 21.94
N VAL A 99 6.22 -7.55 22.10
CA VAL A 99 5.61 -8.60 21.30
C VAL A 99 4.65 -9.45 22.11
N ASN A 100 3.57 -9.91 21.47
CA ASN A 100 2.64 -10.83 22.11
C ASN A 100 3.17 -12.29 22.08
N GLN A 101 2.47 -13.22 22.73
CA GLN A 101 2.85 -14.63 22.86
C GLN A 101 2.95 -15.40 21.52
N HIS A 102 2.47 -14.84 20.41
CA HIS A 102 2.50 -15.46 19.09
C HIS A 102 3.73 -15.07 18.26
N VAL A 103 4.55 -14.18 18.80
CA VAL A 103 5.78 -13.67 18.16
C VAL A 103 6.97 -13.98 19.05
N ALA A 104 8.06 -14.49 18.46
CA ALA A 104 9.33 -14.63 19.14
C ALA A 104 10.33 -13.58 18.67
N ILE A 105 11.17 -13.15 19.59
CA ILE A 105 12.33 -12.28 19.36
C ILE A 105 13.56 -13.19 19.16
N ILE A 106 14.33 -12.94 18.12
CA ILE A 106 15.68 -13.48 17.90
C ILE A 106 16.63 -12.29 17.87
N ARG A 107 17.44 -12.14 18.93
CA ARG A 107 18.43 -11.06 19.09
C ARG A 107 19.82 -11.62 18.93
N THR A 108 20.46 -11.29 17.83
CA THR A 108 21.80 -11.83 17.51
C THR A 108 22.91 -11.15 18.30
N VAL A 109 24.02 -11.87 18.49
CA VAL A 109 25.26 -11.30 19.07
C VAL A 109 25.88 -10.35 18.04
N LYS A 110 26.08 -9.11 18.47
CA LYS A 110 26.64 -8.04 17.62
C LYS A 110 28.01 -8.45 17.07
N ASN A 111 28.23 -8.21 15.79
CA ASN A 111 29.46 -8.53 15.04
C ASN A 111 29.80 -10.02 14.88
N GLU A 112 28.94 -10.92 15.32
CA GLU A 112 29.06 -12.36 15.10
C GLU A 112 28.03 -12.87 14.09
N LEU A 113 26.79 -12.44 14.24
CA LEU A 113 25.69 -12.82 13.35
C LEU A 113 24.85 -11.59 12.99
N ASP A 114 24.84 -11.25 11.71
CA ASP A 114 24.11 -10.07 11.20
C ASP A 114 22.59 -10.33 11.22
N PRO A 115 21.79 -9.50 11.89
CA PRO A 115 20.34 -9.71 12.01
C PRO A 115 19.60 -9.62 10.66
N LYS A 116 20.04 -8.75 9.73
CA LYS A 116 19.47 -8.68 8.37
C LYS A 116 19.77 -9.97 7.62
N PHE A 117 20.98 -10.51 7.73
CA PHE A 117 21.34 -11.79 7.11
C PHE A 117 20.45 -12.93 7.65
N VAL A 118 20.27 -13.02 8.97
CA VAL A 118 19.38 -14.01 9.58
C VAL A 118 17.95 -13.85 9.07
N ARG A 119 17.42 -12.64 9.02
CA ARG A 119 16.08 -12.37 8.47
C ARG A 119 15.97 -12.87 7.04
N TYR A 120 16.94 -12.58 6.18
CA TYR A 120 16.91 -13.05 4.78
C TYR A 120 17.00 -14.57 4.68
N PHE A 121 17.89 -15.19 5.47
CA PHE A 121 17.96 -16.64 5.52
C PHE A 121 16.64 -17.29 5.97
N LEU A 122 16.02 -16.75 7.02
CA LEU A 122 14.74 -17.27 7.50
C LEU A 122 13.56 -17.02 6.53
N THR A 123 13.68 -16.05 5.60
CA THR A 123 12.66 -15.79 4.57
C THR A 123 12.93 -16.51 3.24
N ASP A 124 14.07 -17.19 3.09
CA ASP A 124 14.32 -18.04 1.92
C ASP A 124 13.29 -19.16 1.81
N ARG A 125 12.87 -19.50 0.60
CA ARG A 125 11.80 -20.47 0.34
C ARG A 125 12.07 -21.86 0.95
N ASN A 126 13.31 -22.35 0.84
CA ASN A 126 13.68 -23.65 1.37
C ASN A 126 13.67 -23.63 2.90
N THR A 127 14.19 -22.55 3.50
CA THR A 127 14.18 -22.32 4.95
C THR A 127 12.76 -22.17 5.48
N GLN A 128 11.89 -21.44 4.78
CA GLN A 128 10.45 -21.33 5.12
C GLN A 128 9.76 -22.69 5.11
N ASN A 129 9.98 -23.52 4.08
CA ASN A 129 9.42 -24.88 4.02
C ASN A 129 9.92 -25.75 5.18
N HIS A 130 11.19 -25.63 5.55
CA HIS A 130 11.75 -26.34 6.70
C HIS A 130 11.12 -25.88 8.03
N LEU A 131 10.98 -24.57 8.26
CA LEU A 131 10.30 -24.01 9.43
C LEU A 131 8.84 -24.47 9.53
N LEU A 132 8.12 -24.46 8.42
CA LEU A 132 6.73 -24.94 8.36
C LEU A 132 6.62 -26.46 8.65
N THR A 133 7.57 -27.24 8.14
CA THR A 133 7.65 -28.69 8.44
C THR A 133 7.90 -28.91 9.92
N LEU A 134 8.88 -28.20 10.52
CA LEU A 134 9.15 -28.25 11.96
C LEU A 134 7.92 -27.88 12.80
N ALA A 135 7.22 -26.81 12.42
CA ALA A 135 6.01 -26.36 13.11
C ALA A 135 4.89 -27.41 13.07
N GLY A 136 4.79 -28.21 12.00
CA GLY A 136 3.78 -29.24 11.81
C GLY A 136 4.04 -30.53 12.57
N THR A 137 5.25 -30.76 13.09
CA THR A 137 5.63 -32.05 13.72
C THR A 137 5.14 -32.23 15.14
N GLY A 138 4.61 -31.21 15.80
CA GLY A 138 4.54 -31.20 17.28
C GLY A 138 3.17 -31.18 17.93
N ALA A 139 2.04 -30.92 17.26
CA ALA A 139 0.74 -30.82 17.95
C ALA A 139 -0.45 -30.62 17.01
N THR A 140 -1.66 -30.57 17.59
CA THR A 140 -2.94 -30.23 16.94
C THR A 140 -2.95 -28.84 16.25
N ARG A 141 -1.95 -28.01 16.49
CA ARG A 141 -1.77 -26.67 15.88
C ARG A 141 -0.30 -26.46 15.52
N ASN A 142 -0.05 -25.92 14.34
CA ASN A 142 1.29 -25.56 13.89
C ASN A 142 1.94 -24.56 14.87
N ALA A 143 3.09 -24.93 15.45
CA ALA A 143 3.81 -24.08 16.38
C ALA A 143 5.32 -24.34 16.35
N LEU A 144 6.11 -23.26 16.37
CA LEU A 144 7.56 -23.29 16.58
C LEU A 144 7.84 -23.08 18.07
N THR A 145 8.45 -24.05 18.71
CA THR A 145 8.85 -23.90 20.13
C THR A 145 10.15 -23.12 20.25
N LYS A 146 10.42 -22.57 21.44
CA LYS A 146 11.70 -21.94 21.74
C LYS A 146 12.88 -22.88 21.44
N GLY A 147 12.82 -24.14 21.87
CA GLY A 147 13.87 -25.14 21.64
C GLY A 147 14.11 -25.41 20.15
N MET A 148 13.05 -25.45 19.32
CA MET A 148 13.20 -25.60 17.86
C MET A 148 13.95 -24.39 17.25
N LEU A 149 13.67 -23.17 17.70
CA LEU A 149 14.38 -21.96 17.25
C LEU A 149 15.84 -21.96 17.77
N GLU A 150 16.07 -22.35 19.01
CA GLU A 150 17.41 -22.42 19.62
C GLU A 150 18.33 -23.39 18.87
N GLU A 151 17.81 -24.56 18.48
CA GLU A 151 18.56 -25.59 17.75
C GLU A 151 18.56 -25.39 16.22
N PHE A 152 17.84 -24.37 15.71
CA PHE A 152 17.77 -24.10 14.29
C PHE A 152 19.13 -23.74 13.73
N LEU A 153 19.54 -24.42 12.64
CA LEU A 153 20.84 -24.22 12.03
C LEU A 153 20.78 -23.08 11.01
N VAL A 154 21.70 -22.13 11.13
CA VAL A 154 21.88 -21.03 10.20
C VAL A 154 23.30 -21.02 9.63
N PRO A 155 23.52 -20.68 8.36
CA PRO A 155 24.84 -20.55 7.81
C PRO A 155 25.56 -19.35 8.46
N LYS A 156 26.85 -19.51 8.76
CA LYS A 156 27.67 -18.46 9.37
C LYS A 156 28.94 -18.22 8.56
N PRO A 157 28.86 -17.53 7.42
CA PRO A 157 30.04 -17.00 6.75
C PRO A 157 30.69 -15.89 7.59
N ASP A 158 31.85 -15.40 7.13
CA ASP A 158 32.48 -14.22 7.75
C ASP A 158 31.48 -13.05 7.85
N ILE A 159 31.58 -12.27 8.91
CA ILE A 159 30.64 -11.17 9.19
C ILE A 159 30.62 -10.09 8.09
N LEU A 160 31.74 -9.89 7.37
CA LEU A 160 31.79 -8.95 6.27
C LEU A 160 31.01 -9.47 5.05
N ILE A 161 31.01 -10.80 4.83
CA ILE A 161 30.21 -11.45 3.81
C ILE A 161 28.72 -11.34 4.17
N GLN A 162 28.34 -11.66 5.41
CA GLN A 162 26.96 -11.50 5.89
C GLN A 162 26.46 -10.07 5.64
N LYS A 163 27.21 -9.05 6.06
CA LYS A 163 26.86 -7.64 5.88
C LYS A 163 26.77 -7.23 4.39
N LYS A 164 27.63 -7.78 3.53
CA LYS A 164 27.58 -7.51 2.09
C LYS A 164 26.31 -8.09 1.45
N ILE A 165 25.96 -9.32 1.80
CA ILE A 165 24.71 -9.97 1.35
C ILE A 165 23.49 -9.19 1.83
N SER A 166 23.47 -8.89 3.13
CA SER A 166 22.40 -8.10 3.76
C SER A 166 22.21 -6.74 3.08
N LYS A 167 23.33 -6.07 2.74
CA LYS A 167 23.28 -4.77 2.07
C LYS A 167 22.63 -4.89 0.67
N ILE A 168 23.07 -5.85 -0.16
CA ILE A 168 22.52 -6.05 -1.49
C ILE A 168 21.01 -6.29 -1.43
N LEU A 169 20.57 -7.19 -0.55
CA LEU A 169 19.15 -7.53 -0.44
C LEU A 169 18.32 -6.40 0.19
N SER A 170 18.87 -5.70 1.20
CA SER A 170 18.15 -4.58 1.82
C SER A 170 18.05 -3.36 0.90
N ASP A 171 19.04 -3.09 0.05
CA ASP A 171 18.97 -2.00 -0.92
C ASP A 171 17.80 -2.23 -1.92
N LEU A 172 17.55 -3.49 -2.30
CA LEU A 172 16.39 -3.86 -3.14
C LEU A 172 15.06 -3.67 -2.38
N ASP A 173 14.97 -4.14 -1.14
CA ASP A 173 13.77 -3.99 -0.30
C ASP A 173 13.49 -2.50 0.00
N GLU A 174 14.52 -1.71 0.29
CA GLU A 174 14.42 -0.27 0.55
C GLU A 174 13.92 0.49 -0.70
N LYS A 175 14.40 0.12 -1.90
CA LYS A 175 13.90 0.73 -3.15
C LYS A 175 12.43 0.37 -3.41
N ILE A 176 12.03 -0.89 -3.20
CA ILE A 176 10.62 -1.31 -3.30
C ILE A 176 9.76 -0.52 -2.31
N HIS A 177 10.21 -0.38 -1.07
CA HIS A 177 9.49 0.37 -0.05
C HIS A 177 9.33 1.85 -0.42
N LEU A 178 10.41 2.50 -0.88
CA LEU A 178 10.39 3.89 -1.34
C LEU A 178 9.41 4.08 -2.52
N ASN A 179 9.45 3.19 -3.50
CA ASN A 179 8.50 3.23 -4.62
C ASN A 179 7.04 3.14 -4.16
N ASN A 180 6.75 2.27 -3.17
CA ASN A 180 5.41 2.16 -2.60
C ASN A 180 4.98 3.44 -1.88
N GLN A 181 5.89 4.08 -1.14
CA GLN A 181 5.61 5.38 -0.49
C GLN A 181 5.38 6.50 -1.51
N ILE A 182 6.19 6.54 -2.57
CA ILE A 182 6.00 7.48 -3.68
C ILE A 182 4.63 7.27 -4.31
N ASN A 183 4.24 6.03 -4.62
CA ASN A 183 2.94 5.71 -5.20
C ASN A 183 1.77 6.16 -4.32
N GLN A 184 1.86 5.94 -3.00
CA GLN A 184 0.85 6.42 -2.06
C GLN A 184 0.76 7.94 -2.04
N THR A 185 1.90 8.62 -2.09
CA THR A 185 1.96 10.10 -2.13
C THR A 185 1.35 10.64 -3.42
N LEU A 186 1.71 10.09 -4.58
CA LEU A 186 1.17 10.49 -5.88
C LEU A 186 -0.36 10.29 -5.95
N GLU A 187 -0.85 9.15 -5.46
CA GLU A 187 -2.28 8.88 -5.37
C GLU A 187 -2.99 9.87 -4.44
N SER A 188 -2.38 10.19 -3.29
CA SER A 188 -2.92 11.17 -2.34
C SER A 188 -2.96 12.59 -2.94
N ILE A 189 -1.94 12.99 -3.70
CA ILE A 189 -1.92 14.28 -4.40
C ILE A 189 -3.08 14.34 -5.39
N ALA A 190 -3.26 13.33 -6.25
CA ALA A 190 -4.34 13.31 -7.22
C ALA A 190 -5.73 13.35 -6.54
N GLN A 191 -5.90 12.61 -5.44
CA GLN A 191 -7.13 12.61 -4.67
C GLN A 191 -7.41 13.97 -3.99
N THR A 192 -6.36 14.64 -3.50
CA THR A 192 -6.46 15.98 -2.90
C THR A 192 -6.88 17.02 -3.94
N ILE A 193 -6.28 16.98 -5.15
CA ILE A 193 -6.67 17.87 -6.24
C ILE A 193 -8.14 17.63 -6.62
N PHE A 194 -8.55 16.34 -6.76
CA PHE A 194 -9.95 16.02 -7.06
C PHE A 194 -10.90 16.55 -6.00
N LYS A 195 -10.57 16.33 -4.73
CA LYS A 195 -11.39 16.79 -3.60
C LYS A 195 -11.54 18.32 -3.59
N SER A 196 -10.43 19.05 -3.71
CA SER A 196 -10.43 20.51 -3.76
C SER A 196 -11.30 21.06 -4.89
N TRP A 197 -11.21 20.47 -6.09
CA TRP A 197 -11.87 21.00 -7.27
C TRP A 197 -13.33 20.59 -7.41
N PHE A 198 -13.65 19.32 -7.10
CA PHE A 198 -14.94 18.69 -7.45
C PHE A 198 -15.80 18.30 -6.25
N ILE A 199 -15.29 18.39 -5.03
CA ILE A 199 -16.04 18.10 -3.80
C ILE A 199 -16.17 19.36 -2.93
N ASP A 200 -15.05 19.99 -2.58
CA ASP A 200 -15.04 21.18 -1.72
C ASP A 200 -15.27 22.47 -2.51
N PHE A 201 -15.08 22.43 -3.85
CA PHE A 201 -15.26 23.57 -4.76
C PHE A 201 -14.38 24.78 -4.39
N GLU A 202 -13.18 24.53 -3.88
CA GLU A 202 -12.30 25.60 -3.35
C GLU A 202 -12.03 26.71 -4.37
N PRO A 203 -11.71 26.43 -5.67
CA PRO A 203 -11.51 27.49 -6.64
C PRO A 203 -12.77 28.36 -6.89
N VAL A 204 -13.96 27.74 -6.85
CA VAL A 204 -15.25 28.44 -7.00
C VAL A 204 -15.50 29.35 -5.79
N ARG A 205 -15.31 28.80 -4.58
CA ARG A 205 -15.47 29.57 -3.33
C ARG A 205 -14.48 30.72 -3.25
N ALA A 206 -13.24 30.53 -3.69
CA ALA A 206 -12.22 31.59 -3.77
C ALA A 206 -12.67 32.73 -4.70
N LYS A 207 -13.23 32.41 -5.88
CA LYS A 207 -13.81 33.40 -6.80
C LYS A 207 -14.97 34.19 -6.17
N ILE A 208 -15.88 33.49 -5.47
CA ILE A 208 -17.03 34.13 -4.81
C ILE A 208 -16.56 35.11 -3.75
N ILE A 209 -15.61 34.73 -2.90
CA ILE A 209 -15.04 35.61 -1.87
C ILE A 209 -14.35 36.81 -2.50
N ALA A 210 -13.50 36.62 -3.48
CA ALA A 210 -12.80 37.68 -4.19
C ALA A 210 -13.79 38.68 -4.84
N LYS A 211 -14.86 38.17 -5.45
CA LYS A 211 -15.95 38.97 -6.04
C LYS A 211 -16.65 39.84 -5.01
N GLN A 212 -16.92 39.31 -3.81
CA GLN A 212 -17.53 40.05 -2.71
C GLN A 212 -16.60 41.14 -2.16
N GLU A 213 -15.29 40.90 -2.18
CA GLU A 213 -14.28 41.83 -1.72
C GLU A 213 -13.83 42.84 -2.82
N GLY A 214 -14.35 42.71 -4.03
CA GLY A 214 -13.94 43.56 -5.17
C GLY A 214 -12.52 43.29 -5.68
N LYS A 215 -12.01 42.09 -5.47
CA LYS A 215 -10.70 41.59 -5.89
C LYS A 215 -10.76 40.81 -7.20
N ASP A 216 -9.59 40.50 -7.76
CA ASP A 216 -9.48 39.65 -8.97
C ASP A 216 -9.88 38.21 -8.67
N THR A 217 -10.99 37.78 -9.25
CA THR A 217 -11.57 36.45 -9.06
C THR A 217 -10.69 35.37 -9.69
N GLU A 218 -10.08 35.62 -10.85
CA GLU A 218 -9.19 34.68 -11.50
C GLU A 218 -7.91 34.44 -10.68
N LEU A 219 -7.33 35.51 -10.16
CA LEU A 219 -6.16 35.41 -9.29
C LEU A 219 -6.45 34.64 -8.02
N ALA A 220 -7.62 34.81 -7.41
CA ALA A 220 -8.04 34.07 -6.23
C ALA A 220 -8.19 32.58 -6.54
N ALA A 221 -8.80 32.22 -7.69
CA ALA A 221 -8.89 30.83 -8.12
C ALA A 221 -7.52 30.23 -8.43
N MET A 222 -6.61 30.99 -9.06
CA MET A 222 -5.23 30.56 -9.31
C MET A 222 -4.49 30.22 -8.00
N CYS A 223 -4.66 31.02 -6.96
CA CYS A 223 -4.12 30.74 -5.63
C CYS A 223 -4.69 29.43 -5.06
N ALA A 224 -6.01 29.25 -5.13
CA ALA A 224 -6.67 28.03 -4.63
C ALA A 224 -6.25 26.77 -5.41
N ILE A 225 -6.09 26.86 -6.73
CA ILE A 225 -5.68 25.73 -7.60
C ILE A 225 -4.22 25.32 -7.34
N SER A 226 -3.33 26.29 -7.17
CA SER A 226 -1.89 26.06 -7.05
C SER A 226 -1.41 25.88 -5.61
N GLY A 227 -2.21 26.29 -4.63
CA GLY A 227 -1.79 26.39 -3.22
C GLY A 227 -0.75 27.50 -2.96
N LYS A 228 -0.52 28.40 -3.93
CA LYS A 228 0.46 29.49 -3.87
C LYS A 228 -0.20 30.83 -3.52
N SER A 229 0.54 31.68 -2.83
CA SER A 229 0.17 33.06 -2.60
C SER A 229 0.31 33.90 -3.90
N GLU A 230 -0.33 35.05 -3.93
CA GLU A 230 -0.21 35.99 -5.07
C GLU A 230 1.25 36.37 -5.38
N VAL A 231 2.08 36.54 -4.34
CA VAL A 231 3.50 36.85 -4.49
C VAL A 231 4.27 35.70 -5.14
N GLU A 232 3.95 34.44 -4.78
CA GLU A 232 4.58 33.27 -5.38
C GLU A 232 4.12 33.05 -6.82
N LEU A 233 2.87 33.40 -7.14
CA LEU A 233 2.38 33.36 -8.52
C LEU A 233 3.12 34.32 -9.45
N GLN A 234 3.47 35.51 -8.95
CA GLN A 234 4.25 36.49 -9.72
C GLN A 234 5.68 36.03 -10.06
N GLN A 235 6.18 35.02 -9.36
CA GLN A 235 7.51 34.43 -9.57
C GLN A 235 7.47 33.18 -10.50
N MET A 236 6.29 32.76 -10.94
CA MET A 236 6.14 31.63 -11.85
C MET A 236 6.58 32.00 -13.28
N ALA A 237 6.98 30.98 -14.05
CA ALA A 237 7.22 31.14 -15.47
C ALA A 237 5.93 31.57 -16.19
N GLU A 238 6.07 32.39 -17.23
CA GLU A 238 4.93 33.02 -17.93
C GLU A 238 3.97 31.92 -18.52
N ASP A 239 4.54 30.87 -19.07
CA ASP A 239 3.76 29.74 -19.63
C ASP A 239 2.94 29.02 -18.56
N ASP A 240 3.54 28.75 -17.38
CA ASP A 240 2.85 28.09 -16.25
C ASP A 240 1.73 28.98 -15.69
N LEU A 241 1.99 30.29 -15.63
CA LEU A 241 1.00 31.28 -15.17
C LEU A 241 -0.17 31.38 -16.14
N ALA A 242 0.10 31.35 -17.45
CA ALA A 242 -0.93 31.36 -18.49
C ALA A 242 -1.80 30.09 -18.43
N GLU A 243 -1.19 28.90 -18.27
CA GLU A 243 -1.90 27.64 -18.10
C GLU A 243 -2.77 27.63 -16.83
N LEU A 244 -2.24 28.15 -15.72
CA LEU A 244 -2.97 28.24 -14.45
C LEU A 244 -4.17 29.20 -14.57
N ARG A 245 -4.02 30.33 -15.25
CA ARG A 245 -5.09 31.29 -15.51
C ARG A 245 -6.17 30.67 -16.42
N ALA A 246 -5.78 29.97 -17.48
CA ALA A 246 -6.71 29.25 -18.34
C ALA A 246 -7.50 28.20 -17.54
N THR A 247 -6.85 27.51 -16.61
CA THR A 247 -7.52 26.57 -15.70
C THR A 247 -8.51 27.28 -14.79
N ALA A 248 -8.10 28.38 -14.17
CA ALA A 248 -8.93 29.16 -13.26
C ALA A 248 -10.22 29.64 -13.96
N SER A 249 -10.13 30.03 -15.25
CA SER A 249 -11.28 30.49 -16.04
C SER A 249 -12.36 29.41 -16.27
N LEU A 250 -12.03 28.12 -16.14
CA LEU A 250 -12.99 27.02 -16.27
C LEU A 250 -13.91 26.87 -15.05
N PHE A 251 -13.56 27.46 -13.92
CA PHE A 251 -14.39 27.41 -12.72
C PHE A 251 -15.40 28.55 -12.71
N PRO A 252 -16.68 28.28 -12.39
CA PRO A 252 -17.69 29.32 -12.21
C PRO A 252 -17.40 30.15 -10.94
N ASP A 253 -18.05 31.31 -10.82
CA ASP A 253 -17.93 32.24 -9.70
C ASP A 253 -19.24 32.33 -8.87
N GLU A 254 -20.09 31.29 -8.94
CA GLU A 254 -21.38 31.22 -8.29
C GLU A 254 -21.73 29.80 -7.90
N LEU A 255 -22.34 29.62 -6.73
CA LEU A 255 -22.98 28.36 -6.30
C LEU A 255 -24.50 28.49 -6.41
N VAL A 256 -25.17 27.38 -6.69
CA VAL A 256 -26.62 27.26 -6.80
C VAL A 256 -27.11 26.08 -5.95
N GLU A 257 -28.30 26.24 -5.38
CA GLU A 257 -28.93 25.15 -4.60
C GLU A 257 -29.31 23.96 -5.47
N SER A 258 -29.09 22.77 -4.94
CA SER A 258 -29.43 21.51 -5.58
C SER A 258 -29.90 20.45 -4.58
N GLU A 259 -30.28 19.27 -5.06
CA GLU A 259 -30.63 18.12 -4.20
C GLU A 259 -29.42 17.54 -3.42
N LEU A 260 -28.18 17.87 -3.79
CA LEU A 260 -26.95 17.50 -3.09
C LEU A 260 -26.36 18.67 -2.26
N GLY A 261 -27.14 19.75 -2.07
CA GLY A 261 -26.71 21.00 -1.47
C GLY A 261 -26.18 21.99 -2.51
N GLU A 262 -25.36 22.96 -2.09
CA GLU A 262 -24.77 23.95 -3.00
C GLU A 262 -23.79 23.30 -4.00
N VAL A 263 -23.99 23.54 -5.28
CA VAL A 263 -23.11 23.08 -6.36
C VAL A 263 -22.72 24.28 -7.26
N PRO A 264 -21.56 24.21 -7.97
CA PRO A 264 -21.15 25.26 -8.89
C PRO A 264 -22.17 25.46 -10.02
N LYS A 265 -22.45 26.71 -10.34
CA LYS A 265 -23.41 27.09 -11.39
C LYS A 265 -22.99 26.49 -12.74
N GLY A 266 -23.93 25.85 -13.41
CA GLY A 266 -23.72 25.20 -14.70
C GLY A 266 -23.19 23.77 -14.61
N TRP A 267 -22.86 23.28 -13.40
CA TRP A 267 -22.55 21.86 -13.21
C TRP A 267 -23.86 21.08 -13.06
N SER A 268 -23.82 19.81 -13.45
CA SER A 268 -25.01 18.94 -13.43
C SER A 268 -24.85 17.82 -12.41
N ILE A 269 -25.99 17.26 -11.97
CA ILE A 269 -26.02 16.10 -11.09
C ILE A 269 -26.50 14.91 -11.93
N THR A 270 -25.82 13.77 -11.76
CA THR A 270 -26.19 12.54 -12.45
C THR A 270 -25.91 11.31 -11.59
N LYS A 271 -26.47 10.17 -11.98
CA LYS A 271 -26.18 8.90 -11.31
C LYS A 271 -24.81 8.38 -11.75
N VAL A 272 -24.14 7.66 -10.86
CA VAL A 272 -22.88 6.97 -11.15
C VAL A 272 -23.02 6.01 -12.33
N ASP A 273 -24.17 5.33 -12.46
CA ASP A 273 -24.45 4.42 -13.59
C ASP A 273 -24.36 5.12 -14.96
N ASP A 274 -24.73 6.40 -15.02
CA ASP A 274 -24.72 7.17 -16.28
C ASP A 274 -23.33 7.59 -16.74
N ILE A 275 -22.35 7.63 -15.82
CA ILE A 275 -20.97 8.00 -16.12
C ILE A 275 -20.02 6.81 -16.26
N LEU A 276 -20.50 5.58 -16.03
CA LEU A 276 -19.71 4.36 -16.11
C LEU A 276 -20.05 3.56 -17.36
N ASN A 277 -19.01 3.01 -17.97
CA ASN A 277 -19.12 2.00 -19.00
C ASN A 277 -18.56 0.68 -18.46
N ARG A 278 -19.46 -0.28 -18.16
CA ARG A 278 -19.08 -1.59 -17.65
C ARG A 278 -18.49 -2.46 -18.75
N MET A 279 -17.27 -2.93 -18.55
CA MET A 279 -16.56 -3.76 -19.51
C MET A 279 -16.98 -5.23 -19.42
N LYS A 280 -17.01 -5.90 -20.57
CA LYS A 280 -17.30 -7.34 -20.64
C LYS A 280 -16.04 -8.13 -20.27
N ILE A 281 -16.14 -8.93 -19.22
CA ILE A 281 -15.07 -9.83 -18.77
C ILE A 281 -15.26 -11.18 -19.44
N LYS A 282 -14.26 -11.64 -20.20
CA LYS A 282 -14.30 -12.92 -20.94
C LYS A 282 -13.90 -14.09 -20.04
N LYS A 283 -12.90 -13.91 -19.20
CA LYS A 283 -12.36 -14.94 -18.31
C LYS A 283 -12.08 -14.35 -16.93
N ARG A 284 -12.30 -15.14 -15.89
CA ARG A 284 -11.95 -14.81 -14.51
C ARG A 284 -10.90 -15.80 -14.02
N PHE A 285 -9.86 -15.29 -13.40
CA PHE A 285 -8.74 -16.07 -12.93
C PHE A 285 -8.92 -16.45 -11.46
N LYS A 286 -8.41 -17.62 -11.08
CA LYS A 286 -8.31 -18.09 -9.69
C LYS A 286 -6.85 -18.09 -9.26
N LYS A 287 -6.59 -18.20 -7.97
CA LYS A 287 -5.24 -18.22 -7.40
C LYS A 287 -4.32 -19.26 -8.04
N ASN A 288 -4.86 -20.40 -8.45
CA ASN A 288 -4.08 -21.47 -9.10
C ASN A 288 -3.82 -21.22 -10.60
N ASP A 289 -4.44 -20.21 -11.19
CA ASP A 289 -4.29 -19.85 -12.62
C ASP A 289 -3.22 -18.78 -12.84
N VAL A 290 -2.62 -18.25 -11.77
CA VAL A 290 -1.67 -17.14 -11.81
C VAL A 290 -0.31 -17.54 -11.26
N ASN A 291 0.71 -16.82 -11.73
CA ASN A 291 2.09 -16.93 -11.28
C ASN A 291 2.45 -15.78 -10.34
N GLU A 292 3.54 -15.93 -9.59
CA GLU A 292 4.09 -14.87 -8.75
C GLU A 292 4.64 -13.69 -9.57
N PHE A 293 5.13 -13.96 -10.77
CA PHE A 293 5.64 -12.97 -11.72
C PHE A 293 5.09 -13.22 -13.11
N GLY A 294 4.95 -12.16 -13.90
CA GLY A 294 4.49 -12.24 -15.28
C GLY A 294 4.30 -10.85 -15.89
N ARG A 295 3.86 -10.83 -17.15
CA ARG A 295 3.68 -9.59 -17.91
C ARG A 295 2.37 -8.89 -17.58
N THR A 296 1.30 -9.65 -17.39
CA THR A 296 -0.07 -9.16 -17.25
C THR A 296 -0.56 -9.31 -15.82
N PHE A 297 -1.05 -8.24 -15.24
CA PHE A 297 -1.65 -8.22 -13.91
C PHE A 297 -2.99 -8.92 -13.90
N VAL A 298 -3.23 -9.73 -12.88
CA VAL A 298 -4.57 -10.23 -12.54
C VAL A 298 -4.99 -9.57 -11.23
N LEU A 299 -6.07 -8.79 -11.26
CA LEU A 299 -6.53 -8.03 -10.10
C LEU A 299 -7.62 -8.77 -9.33
N GLU A 300 -7.64 -8.59 -8.03
CA GLU A 300 -8.66 -9.11 -7.13
C GLU A 300 -9.22 -8.02 -6.20
N GLN A 301 -10.27 -8.36 -5.46
CA GLN A 301 -10.87 -7.45 -4.48
C GLN A 301 -10.31 -7.60 -3.07
N GLY A 302 -9.22 -8.34 -2.86
CA GLY A 302 -8.56 -8.52 -1.57
C GLY A 302 -7.78 -7.28 -1.11
N SER A 303 -7.24 -7.32 0.10
CA SER A 303 -6.36 -6.27 0.63
C SER A 303 -5.09 -6.08 -0.22
N ASN A 304 -4.58 -7.15 -0.81
CA ASN A 304 -3.62 -7.08 -1.89
C ASN A 304 -4.40 -7.12 -3.21
N VAL A 305 -4.50 -6.00 -3.88
CA VAL A 305 -5.30 -5.85 -5.11
C VAL A 305 -4.77 -6.70 -6.28
N ILE A 306 -3.52 -7.16 -6.20
CA ILE A 306 -2.89 -8.02 -7.21
C ILE A 306 -2.98 -9.49 -6.74
N LEU A 307 -3.77 -10.30 -7.44
CA LEU A 307 -3.85 -11.74 -7.23
C LEU A 307 -2.58 -12.47 -7.69
N GLY A 308 -2.00 -12.02 -8.79
CA GLY A 308 -0.82 -12.59 -9.45
C GLY A 308 -0.70 -12.13 -10.89
N PHE A 309 0.01 -12.93 -11.70
CA PHE A 309 0.37 -12.57 -13.07
C PHE A 309 0.22 -13.75 -14.03
N HIS A 310 0.15 -13.45 -15.33
CA HIS A 310 0.37 -14.41 -16.42
C HIS A 310 1.16 -13.77 -17.58
N ASN A 311 1.54 -14.56 -18.58
CA ASN A 311 2.38 -14.07 -19.69
C ASN A 311 1.62 -13.82 -21.00
N GLU A 312 0.34 -14.15 -21.05
CA GLU A 312 -0.53 -13.85 -22.18
C GLU A 312 -0.91 -12.36 -22.16
N GLU A 313 -1.48 -11.86 -23.24
CA GLU A 313 -2.02 -10.51 -23.28
C GLU A 313 -3.30 -10.40 -22.44
N GLY A 314 -3.43 -9.33 -21.67
CA GLY A 314 -4.59 -9.07 -20.84
C GLY A 314 -5.85 -8.87 -21.69
N SER A 315 -6.96 -9.46 -21.25
CA SER A 315 -8.22 -9.44 -22.01
C SER A 315 -9.05 -8.18 -21.79
N ILE A 316 -8.76 -7.40 -20.75
CA ILE A 316 -9.40 -6.12 -20.45
C ILE A 316 -8.46 -5.03 -20.96
N PRO A 317 -8.84 -4.29 -22.02
CA PRO A 317 -7.99 -3.26 -22.61
C PRO A 317 -7.89 -2.06 -21.67
N ALA A 318 -6.67 -1.54 -21.55
CA ALA A 318 -6.36 -0.28 -20.88
C ALA A 318 -5.07 0.29 -21.45
N SER A 319 -4.96 1.60 -21.51
CA SER A 319 -3.78 2.33 -21.94
C SER A 319 -3.62 3.62 -21.14
N LYS A 320 -2.52 4.32 -21.37
CA LYS A 320 -2.29 5.65 -20.77
C LYS A 320 -3.30 6.69 -21.25
N GLU A 321 -3.77 6.55 -22.48
CA GLU A 321 -4.75 7.43 -23.11
C GLU A 321 -6.17 7.08 -22.66
N GLU A 322 -6.46 5.79 -22.58
CA GLU A 322 -7.75 5.23 -22.21
C GLU A 322 -7.58 4.24 -21.05
N PRO A 323 -7.41 4.73 -19.82
CA PRO A 323 -7.27 3.84 -18.68
C PRO A 323 -8.60 3.18 -18.35
N ALA A 324 -8.50 1.97 -17.78
CA ALA A 324 -9.61 1.28 -17.16
C ALA A 324 -9.35 1.09 -15.67
N PHE A 325 -10.39 0.89 -14.90
CA PHE A 325 -10.26 0.66 -13.47
C PHE A 325 -11.20 -0.43 -12.98
N ILE A 326 -10.91 -0.95 -11.81
CA ILE A 326 -11.74 -1.97 -11.17
C ILE A 326 -12.54 -1.41 -10.01
N PHE A 327 -13.64 -2.11 -9.73
CA PHE A 327 -14.39 -2.02 -8.47
C PHE A 327 -14.58 -3.42 -7.90
N GLY A 328 -14.14 -3.64 -6.66
CA GLY A 328 -14.34 -4.87 -5.90
C GLY A 328 -15.76 -4.90 -5.33
N ASP A 329 -16.62 -5.80 -5.85
CA ASP A 329 -18.06 -5.80 -5.54
C ASP A 329 -18.37 -6.03 -4.04
N HIS A 330 -17.48 -6.71 -3.31
CA HIS A 330 -17.67 -7.00 -1.88
C HIS A 330 -16.81 -6.15 -0.94
N THR A 331 -15.80 -5.46 -1.46
CA THR A 331 -14.81 -4.73 -0.64
C THR A 331 -14.74 -3.25 -0.94
N CYS A 332 -15.40 -2.80 -2.02
CA CYS A 332 -15.37 -1.43 -2.54
C CYS A 332 -13.96 -0.95 -2.95
N ILE A 333 -12.98 -1.85 -3.06
CA ILE A 333 -11.63 -1.50 -3.49
C ILE A 333 -11.66 -1.07 -4.95
N THR A 334 -10.92 -0.02 -5.27
CA THR A 334 -10.74 0.50 -6.63
C THR A 334 -9.25 0.53 -7.00
N LYS A 335 -8.94 0.29 -8.27
CA LYS A 335 -7.58 0.41 -8.82
C LYS A 335 -7.62 0.82 -10.28
N LEU A 336 -6.91 1.88 -10.62
CA LEU A 336 -6.73 2.35 -12.00
C LEU A 336 -5.56 1.60 -12.65
N MET A 337 -5.72 1.23 -13.92
CA MET A 337 -4.73 0.51 -14.73
C MET A 337 -4.48 1.24 -16.05
N LEU A 338 -3.22 1.34 -16.43
CA LEU A 338 -2.77 1.98 -17.68
C LEU A 338 -2.26 0.96 -18.71
N SER A 339 -2.46 -0.30 -18.46
CA SER A 339 -2.06 -1.40 -19.34
C SER A 339 -3.07 -2.52 -19.26
N ASN A 340 -3.18 -3.33 -20.31
CA ASN A 340 -4.09 -4.46 -20.35
C ASN A 340 -3.92 -5.36 -19.13
N PHE A 341 -5.03 -5.81 -18.56
CA PHE A 341 -5.06 -6.62 -17.35
C PHE A 341 -6.19 -7.66 -17.39
N ASP A 342 -6.24 -8.51 -16.40
CA ASP A 342 -7.32 -9.44 -16.14
C ASP A 342 -7.78 -9.38 -14.68
N VAL A 343 -8.87 -10.05 -14.35
CA VAL A 343 -9.49 -9.98 -13.04
C VAL A 343 -9.91 -11.34 -12.50
N SER A 344 -10.03 -11.42 -11.19
CA SER A 344 -10.60 -12.55 -10.46
C SER A 344 -12.13 -12.46 -10.36
N GLU A 345 -12.73 -13.33 -9.56
CA GLU A 345 -14.16 -13.31 -9.25
C GLU A 345 -14.54 -12.05 -8.42
N ASN A 346 -15.78 -11.60 -8.60
CA ASN A 346 -16.36 -10.44 -7.88
C ASN A 346 -15.64 -9.10 -8.09
N VAL A 347 -14.86 -8.99 -9.16
CA VAL A 347 -14.26 -7.75 -9.62
C VAL A 347 -14.99 -7.26 -10.87
N ILE A 348 -15.35 -6.00 -10.90
CA ILE A 348 -16.01 -5.34 -12.03
C ILE A 348 -14.99 -4.40 -12.67
N ALA A 349 -14.81 -4.50 -13.98
CA ALA A 349 -13.96 -3.60 -14.76
C ALA A 349 -14.82 -2.56 -15.46
N VAL A 350 -14.39 -1.30 -15.41
CA VAL A 350 -15.14 -0.15 -15.94
C VAL A 350 -14.20 0.89 -16.56
N THR A 351 -14.78 1.71 -17.44
CA THR A 351 -14.19 2.95 -17.96
C THR A 351 -15.17 4.10 -17.77
N GLY A 352 -14.72 5.33 -17.96
CA GLY A 352 -15.61 6.48 -18.10
C GLY A 352 -16.46 6.37 -19.37
N LYS A 353 -17.70 6.83 -19.33
CA LYS A 353 -18.63 6.79 -20.48
C LYS A 353 -18.56 8.06 -21.32
N GLU A 354 -18.74 9.22 -20.74
CA GLU A 354 -18.72 10.52 -21.43
C GLU A 354 -17.62 11.43 -20.90
N ARG A 355 -16.92 10.96 -19.89
CA ARG A 355 -15.80 11.63 -19.23
C ARG A 355 -14.60 10.73 -19.25
N ASN A 356 -13.42 11.33 -19.22
CA ASN A 356 -12.17 10.60 -19.14
C ASN A 356 -12.14 9.66 -17.93
N SER A 357 -11.62 8.44 -18.09
CA SER A 357 -11.57 7.43 -17.03
C SER A 357 -10.74 7.87 -15.81
N TYR A 358 -9.74 8.75 -15.97
CA TYR A 358 -9.02 9.33 -14.82
C TYR A 358 -9.96 10.13 -13.91
N TRP A 359 -10.75 11.04 -14.48
CA TRP A 359 -11.71 11.82 -13.71
C TRP A 359 -12.79 10.92 -13.12
N THR A 360 -13.34 9.99 -13.93
CA THR A 360 -14.40 9.08 -13.48
C THR A 360 -13.93 8.17 -12.34
N TYR A 361 -12.69 7.71 -12.38
CA TYR A 361 -12.08 6.93 -11.29
C TYR A 361 -12.13 7.69 -9.96
N TYR A 362 -11.71 8.96 -9.94
CA TYR A 362 -11.74 9.76 -8.71
C TYR A 362 -13.15 10.16 -8.30
N ALA A 363 -14.08 10.33 -9.24
CA ALA A 363 -15.47 10.62 -8.94
C ALA A 363 -16.18 9.50 -8.18
N ILE A 364 -15.75 8.24 -8.37
CA ILE A 364 -16.35 7.09 -7.68
C ILE A 364 -15.49 6.54 -6.53
N LYS A 365 -14.20 6.86 -6.52
CA LYS A 365 -13.28 6.40 -5.48
C LYS A 365 -13.77 6.89 -4.12
N ASP A 366 -13.83 5.97 -3.15
CA ASP A 366 -14.32 6.23 -1.80
C ASP A 366 -15.77 6.70 -1.67
N LEU A 367 -16.51 6.82 -2.79
CA LEU A 367 -17.94 7.17 -2.77
C LEU A 367 -18.79 6.06 -2.12
N GLN A 368 -18.42 4.79 -2.36
CA GLN A 368 -18.99 3.63 -1.67
C GLN A 368 -17.96 3.04 -0.71
N LYS A 369 -18.33 2.97 0.58
CA LYS A 369 -17.49 2.37 1.62
C LYS A 369 -17.95 0.96 1.93
N PHE A 370 -17.00 0.07 2.24
CA PHE A 370 -17.30 -1.24 2.78
C PHE A 370 -18.05 -1.11 4.11
N GLN A 371 -19.15 -1.82 4.25
CA GLN A 371 -19.94 -1.89 5.48
C GLN A 371 -20.00 -3.32 6.02
N GLU A 372 -20.34 -4.27 5.14
CA GLU A 372 -20.45 -5.69 5.42
C GLU A 372 -20.13 -6.50 4.17
N TYR A 373 -19.88 -7.80 4.30
CA TYR A 373 -19.56 -8.68 3.17
C TYR A 373 -20.81 -8.99 2.33
N ARG A 374 -21.18 -8.07 1.45
CA ARG A 374 -22.25 -8.17 0.47
C ARG A 374 -21.87 -7.47 -0.83
N ARG A 375 -22.73 -7.50 -1.84
CA ARG A 375 -22.50 -6.80 -3.11
C ARG A 375 -22.82 -5.32 -2.97
N HIS A 376 -21.89 -4.47 -3.38
CA HIS A 376 -21.98 -3.02 -3.28
C HIS A 376 -22.14 -2.30 -4.63
N TRP A 377 -22.07 -3.02 -5.74
CA TRP A 377 -22.15 -2.41 -7.07
C TRP A 377 -23.45 -1.63 -7.29
N MET A 378 -24.59 -2.23 -6.97
CA MET A 378 -25.89 -1.57 -7.16
C MET A 378 -26.05 -0.33 -6.27
N GLU A 379 -25.44 -0.34 -5.09
CA GLU A 379 -25.41 0.84 -4.20
C GLU A 379 -24.55 1.95 -4.80
N LEU A 380 -23.35 1.61 -5.32
CA LEU A 380 -22.47 2.56 -5.97
C LEU A 380 -23.18 3.21 -7.16
N THR A 381 -23.75 2.42 -8.07
CA THR A 381 -24.36 2.91 -9.32
C THR A 381 -25.62 3.75 -9.09
N SER A 382 -26.31 3.55 -7.97
CA SER A 382 -27.48 4.36 -7.59
C SER A 382 -27.15 5.73 -6.99
N LYS A 383 -25.89 5.95 -6.59
CA LYS A 383 -25.46 7.24 -6.01
C LYS A 383 -25.37 8.32 -7.06
N GLN A 384 -25.45 9.55 -6.61
CA GLN A 384 -25.33 10.74 -7.44
C GLN A 384 -23.97 11.39 -7.28
N VAL A 385 -23.48 11.99 -8.35
CA VAL A 385 -22.25 12.76 -8.41
C VAL A 385 -22.48 14.08 -9.16
N VAL A 386 -21.71 15.09 -8.77
CA VAL A 386 -21.70 16.39 -9.47
C VAL A 386 -20.70 16.31 -10.63
N ILE A 387 -21.15 16.72 -11.81
CA ILE A 387 -20.35 16.72 -13.04
C ILE A 387 -20.03 18.15 -13.46
N ALA A 388 -18.74 18.45 -13.56
CA ALA A 388 -18.22 19.70 -14.07
C ALA A 388 -18.26 19.77 -15.61
N ASP A 389 -17.92 20.93 -16.16
CA ASP A 389 -17.65 21.11 -17.59
C ASP A 389 -16.61 20.12 -18.10
N ILE A 390 -16.78 19.65 -19.34
CA ILE A 390 -15.92 18.62 -19.94
C ILE A 390 -14.45 19.08 -20.01
N ASN A 391 -14.21 20.37 -20.34
CA ASN A 391 -12.86 20.88 -20.44
C ASN A 391 -12.12 20.85 -19.09
N LEU A 392 -12.86 21.10 -18.00
CA LEU A 392 -12.29 21.03 -16.64
C LEU A 392 -11.99 19.58 -16.24
N THR A 393 -12.89 18.63 -16.55
CA THR A 393 -12.65 17.21 -16.26
C THR A 393 -11.50 16.63 -17.07
N ASP A 394 -11.34 17.05 -18.33
CA ASP A 394 -10.24 16.64 -19.20
C ASP A 394 -8.92 17.30 -18.78
N TYR A 395 -8.96 18.54 -18.33
CA TYR A 395 -7.77 19.19 -17.79
C TYR A 395 -7.27 18.49 -16.50
N PHE A 396 -8.19 18.16 -15.60
CA PHE A 396 -7.86 17.33 -14.43
C PHE A 396 -7.24 15.99 -14.85
N ALA A 397 -7.88 15.28 -15.80
CA ALA A 397 -7.38 14.02 -16.32
C ALA A 397 -5.95 14.14 -16.87
N LYS A 398 -5.63 15.20 -17.61
CA LYS A 398 -4.30 15.50 -18.11
C LYS A 398 -3.28 15.68 -16.98
N LYS A 399 -3.65 16.38 -15.90
CA LYS A 399 -2.79 16.59 -14.72
C LYS A 399 -2.48 15.28 -13.99
N VAL A 400 -3.50 14.49 -13.70
CA VAL A 400 -3.31 13.25 -12.92
C VAL A 400 -2.75 12.10 -13.76
N LYS A 401 -2.88 12.14 -15.09
CA LYS A 401 -2.27 11.15 -15.99
C LYS A 401 -0.79 10.98 -15.72
N ILE A 402 -0.04 12.08 -15.58
CA ILE A 402 1.41 12.06 -15.32
C ILE A 402 1.70 11.34 -14.00
N LEU A 403 0.93 11.62 -12.95
CA LEU A 403 1.08 10.97 -11.65
C LEU A 403 0.84 9.44 -11.74
N HIS A 404 -0.18 9.04 -12.51
CA HIS A 404 -0.48 7.63 -12.72
C HIS A 404 0.53 6.90 -13.62
N GLU A 405 1.15 7.58 -14.57
CA GLU A 405 2.26 7.02 -15.34
C GLU A 405 3.45 6.68 -14.44
N ASP A 406 3.79 7.56 -13.50
CA ASP A 406 4.85 7.32 -12.52
C ASP A 406 4.49 6.19 -11.54
N ILE A 407 3.21 6.10 -11.14
CA ILE A 407 2.71 4.98 -10.32
C ILE A 407 2.86 3.65 -11.07
N GLU A 408 2.42 3.57 -12.33
CA GLU A 408 2.54 2.35 -13.15
C GLU A 408 4.00 1.97 -13.37
N TYR A 409 4.88 2.95 -13.64
CA TYR A 409 6.32 2.73 -13.77
C TYR A 409 6.91 2.12 -12.50
N SER A 410 6.63 2.72 -11.35
CA SER A 410 7.14 2.26 -10.05
C SER A 410 6.60 0.87 -9.68
N LEU A 411 5.33 0.56 -10.01
CA LEU A 411 4.78 -0.78 -9.84
C LEU A 411 5.53 -1.84 -10.67
N ARG A 412 5.86 -1.53 -11.93
CA ARG A 412 6.62 -2.43 -12.79
C ARG A 412 8.08 -2.56 -12.36
N GLU A 413 8.71 -1.48 -11.93
CA GLU A 413 10.04 -1.51 -11.35
C GLU A 413 10.06 -2.42 -10.10
N ASN A 414 9.06 -2.33 -9.23
CA ASN A 414 8.95 -3.18 -8.05
C ASN A 414 8.90 -4.68 -8.42
N LEU A 415 8.18 -5.05 -9.49
CA LEU A 415 8.16 -6.44 -9.96
C LEU A 415 9.54 -6.93 -10.39
N VAL A 416 10.30 -6.10 -11.09
CA VAL A 416 11.67 -6.43 -11.48
C VAL A 416 12.58 -6.58 -10.26
N LEU A 417 12.49 -5.65 -9.30
CA LEU A 417 13.27 -5.68 -8.06
C LEU A 417 12.94 -6.90 -7.20
N MET A 418 11.66 -7.24 -7.05
CA MET A 418 11.21 -8.43 -6.33
C MET A 418 11.71 -9.71 -6.98
N ASN A 419 11.61 -9.83 -8.31
CA ASN A 419 12.12 -10.97 -9.05
C ASN A 419 13.65 -11.10 -8.93
N LEU A 420 14.37 -9.98 -9.03
CA LEU A 420 15.82 -9.93 -8.83
C LEU A 420 16.18 -10.39 -7.41
N ARG A 421 15.54 -9.84 -6.38
CA ARG A 421 15.74 -10.24 -4.99
C ARG A 421 15.51 -11.74 -4.80
N ASN A 422 14.37 -12.25 -5.26
CA ASN A 422 14.00 -13.66 -5.08
C ASN A 422 14.93 -14.61 -5.86
N THR A 423 15.53 -14.15 -6.97
CA THR A 423 16.53 -14.92 -7.73
C THR A 423 17.90 -14.90 -7.06
N LEU A 424 18.29 -13.75 -6.49
CA LEU A 424 19.58 -13.58 -5.81
C LEU A 424 19.61 -14.26 -4.45
N LEU A 425 18.49 -14.22 -3.71
CA LEU A 425 18.42 -14.69 -2.33
C LEU A 425 18.98 -16.10 -2.15
N PRO A 426 18.51 -17.16 -2.82
CA PRO A 426 19.06 -18.50 -2.63
C PRO A 426 20.51 -18.61 -3.08
N LYS A 427 20.93 -17.87 -4.13
CA LYS A 427 22.32 -17.89 -4.63
C LYS A 427 23.29 -17.26 -3.65
N LEU A 428 22.90 -16.16 -3.02
CA LEU A 428 23.73 -15.44 -2.04
C LEU A 428 23.77 -16.15 -0.67
N LEU A 429 22.81 -17.03 -0.40
CA LEU A 429 22.74 -17.78 0.86
C LEU A 429 23.36 -19.18 0.78
N SER A 430 23.71 -19.65 -0.41
CA SER A 430 24.33 -20.97 -0.64
C SER A 430 25.87 -20.96 -0.73
N GLY A 431 26.50 -19.80 -0.74
CA GLY A 431 27.96 -19.63 -0.89
C GLY A 431 28.43 -19.56 -2.33
#